data_8e610d6a5204640ce178eec7c7756826
#
_entry.id   8e610d6a5204640ce178eec7c7756826
#
_cell.length_a   1.000
_cell.length_b   1.000
_cell.length_c   1.000
_cell.angle_alpha   90.00
_cell.angle_beta   90.00
_cell.angle_gamma   90.00
#
_symmetry.space_group_name_H-M   'P 1'
#
loop_
_entity.id
_entity.type
_entity.pdbx_description
1 polymer ?
#
loop_
_entity_poly.entity_id
_entity_poly.type
_entity_poly.pdbx_seq_one_letter_code
_entity_poly.pdbx_strand_id
1 'polypeptide(L)'
;LLRADSDLSGVKRKITSFLKEKVEQSQTDGVVFELNGDVNSAVTAYLCIEALGTRRVIGLMMPDLRLSVDEDIADAKTVADELCLEMREFDIAPIHKAFMKNLEGNRLPEDNLRARIRMSLLYYHSNLLNRLVAGTGDKSEFLLGYFTKHGSGGADILPIADLYRSEVRKLGEVLGINRRVVVKKGIRRPRAGQVAGAEFDLDYDTADQILKLRLDSGLDAEAIASRTGASRAKVEATISLYESSSHKRERPHVCLLH
;
A
#
# COMPACT_ATOMS: atom_id res chain seq x y z
N LEU A 1 -3.08 16.64 14.33
CA LEU A 1 -4.43 16.85 13.78
C LEU A 1 -4.48 16.22 12.40
N LEU A 2 -5.45 15.33 12.14
CA LEU A 2 -5.74 14.83 10.80
C LEU A 2 -6.10 16.02 9.92
N ARG A 3 -5.72 15.96 8.61
CA ARG A 3 -6.08 17.01 7.64
C ARG A 3 -7.60 17.18 7.62
N ALA A 4 -8.07 18.42 7.59
CA ALA A 4 -9.50 18.72 7.49
C ALA A 4 -10.04 18.34 6.10
N ASP A 5 -11.35 18.10 5.98
CA ASP A 5 -11.96 17.67 4.70
C ASP A 5 -11.77 18.71 3.58
N SER A 6 -11.70 20.01 3.92
CA SER A 6 -11.36 21.08 2.98
C SER A 6 -9.92 20.97 2.43
N ASP A 7 -9.02 20.34 3.16
CA ASP A 7 -7.64 20.10 2.75
C ASP A 7 -7.52 18.87 1.84
N LEU A 8 -8.43 17.89 1.94
CA LEU A 8 -8.41 16.68 1.11
C LEU A 8 -8.63 16.97 -0.38
N SER A 9 -9.42 17.96 -0.73
CA SER A 9 -9.55 18.43 -2.12
C SER A 9 -8.24 19.00 -2.65
N GLY A 10 -7.49 19.70 -1.81
CA GLY A 10 -6.14 20.17 -2.12
C GLY A 10 -5.14 19.03 -2.28
N VAL A 11 -5.22 18.03 -1.40
CA VAL A 11 -4.41 16.80 -1.47
C VAL A 11 -4.69 16.05 -2.77
N LYS A 12 -5.96 15.84 -3.12
CA LYS A 12 -6.37 15.20 -4.37
C LYS A 12 -5.74 15.88 -5.58
N ARG A 13 -5.84 17.22 -5.67
CA ARG A 13 -5.23 18.01 -6.76
C ARG A 13 -3.71 17.84 -6.82
N LYS A 14 -3.02 17.84 -5.69
CA LYS A 14 -1.56 17.63 -5.64
C LYS A 14 -1.18 16.25 -6.16
N ILE A 15 -1.89 15.21 -5.75
CA ILE A 15 -1.62 13.84 -6.19
C ILE A 15 -1.90 13.66 -7.68
N THR A 16 -3.02 14.19 -8.19
CA THR A 16 -3.34 14.09 -9.62
C THR A 16 -2.36 14.89 -10.48
N SER A 17 -1.89 16.04 -10.02
CA SER A 17 -0.82 16.80 -10.69
C SER A 17 0.52 16.04 -10.68
N PHE A 18 0.89 15.45 -9.53
CA PHE A 18 2.08 14.59 -9.42
C PHE A 18 2.04 13.41 -10.39
N LEU A 19 0.92 12.71 -10.50
CA LEU A 19 0.76 11.59 -11.43
C LEU A 19 0.97 12.02 -12.88
N LYS A 20 0.36 13.14 -13.30
CA LYS A 20 0.54 13.71 -14.65
C LYS A 20 2.02 14.04 -14.91
N GLU A 21 2.61 14.79 -13.99
CA GLU A 21 4.01 15.22 -14.10
C GLU A 21 4.96 14.02 -14.23
N LYS A 22 4.81 12.98 -13.41
CA LYS A 22 5.70 11.81 -13.44
C LYS A 22 5.58 11.00 -14.71
N VAL A 23 4.38 10.81 -15.21
CA VAL A 23 4.14 10.12 -16.48
C VAL A 23 4.72 10.92 -17.68
N GLU A 24 4.59 12.24 -17.66
CA GLU A 24 5.16 13.10 -18.69
C GLU A 24 6.70 13.13 -18.64
N GLN A 25 7.28 13.30 -17.44
CA GLN A 25 8.73 13.32 -17.25
C GLN A 25 9.42 12.02 -17.65
N SER A 26 8.76 10.89 -17.42
CA SER A 26 9.29 9.57 -17.80
C SER A 26 9.04 9.20 -19.25
N GLN A 27 8.29 10.00 -20.00
CA GLN A 27 7.90 9.72 -21.38
C GLN A 27 7.18 8.36 -21.53
N THR A 28 6.37 7.99 -20.52
CA THR A 28 5.60 6.76 -20.53
C THR A 28 4.14 7.00 -20.92
N ASP A 29 3.45 5.93 -21.33
CA ASP A 29 2.08 6.03 -21.84
C ASP A 29 1.03 6.06 -20.72
N GLY A 30 1.42 5.87 -19.46
CA GLY A 30 0.52 5.88 -18.30
C GLY A 30 1.05 5.08 -17.14
N VAL A 31 0.14 4.44 -16.40
CA VAL A 31 0.47 3.66 -15.20
C VAL A 31 -0.16 2.27 -15.21
N VAL A 32 0.49 1.34 -14.51
CA VAL A 32 -0.04 0.03 -14.11
C VAL A 32 0.07 -0.10 -12.60
N PHE A 33 -0.92 -0.70 -11.95
CA PHE A 33 -0.93 -0.88 -10.50
C PHE A 33 -1.70 -2.15 -10.09
N GLU A 34 -1.51 -2.62 -8.85
CA GLU A 34 -2.27 -3.74 -8.29
C GLU A 34 -3.63 -3.24 -7.78
N LEU A 35 -4.73 -3.86 -8.25
CA LEU A 35 -6.08 -3.66 -7.74
C LEU A 35 -6.52 -4.92 -7.00
N ASN A 36 -6.57 -4.85 -5.66
CA ASN A 36 -6.76 -6.01 -4.79
C ASN A 36 -8.03 -5.93 -3.92
N GLY A 37 -8.88 -4.91 -4.13
CA GLY A 37 -10.14 -4.72 -3.41
C GLY A 37 -10.00 -4.08 -2.02
N ASP A 38 -8.83 -3.55 -1.66
CA ASP A 38 -8.67 -2.73 -0.46
C ASP A 38 -8.82 -1.23 -0.75
N VAL A 39 -8.96 -0.42 0.31
CA VAL A 39 -9.15 1.03 0.18
C VAL A 39 -7.96 1.73 -0.49
N ASN A 40 -6.74 1.26 -0.27
CA ASN A 40 -5.54 1.86 -0.84
C ASN A 40 -5.50 1.70 -2.36
N SER A 41 -5.74 0.48 -2.85
CA SER A 41 -5.78 0.20 -4.28
C SER A 41 -6.95 0.89 -4.96
N ALA A 42 -8.12 0.98 -4.29
CA ALA A 42 -9.28 1.72 -4.80
C ALA A 42 -8.99 3.22 -4.91
N VAL A 43 -8.48 3.87 -3.84
CA VAL A 43 -8.10 5.30 -3.86
C VAL A 43 -7.06 5.58 -4.94
N THR A 44 -6.05 4.72 -5.09
CA THR A 44 -5.04 4.84 -6.14
C THR A 44 -5.68 4.75 -7.53
N ALA A 45 -6.64 3.83 -7.76
CA ALA A 45 -7.38 3.70 -9.02
C ALA A 45 -8.11 5.00 -9.39
N TYR A 46 -8.92 5.53 -8.45
CA TYR A 46 -9.68 6.76 -8.66
C TYR A 46 -8.77 7.95 -8.98
N LEU A 47 -7.66 8.12 -8.24
CA LEU A 47 -6.70 9.20 -8.47
C LEU A 47 -5.98 9.06 -9.82
N CYS A 48 -5.59 7.85 -10.21
CA CYS A 48 -4.95 7.60 -11.50
C CYS A 48 -5.90 7.87 -12.66
N ILE A 49 -7.15 7.41 -12.57
CA ILE A 49 -8.18 7.68 -13.61
C ILE A 49 -8.49 9.18 -13.71
N GLU A 50 -8.65 9.87 -12.58
CA GLU A 50 -8.88 11.32 -12.58
C GLU A 50 -7.69 12.09 -13.19
N ALA A 51 -6.47 11.63 -12.92
CA ALA A 51 -5.27 12.28 -13.44
C ALA A 51 -5.05 12.02 -14.94
N LEU A 52 -5.19 10.78 -15.39
CA LEU A 52 -4.65 10.33 -16.67
C LEU A 52 -5.75 9.89 -17.67
N GLY A 53 -6.96 9.64 -17.19
CA GLY A 53 -8.05 9.04 -17.97
C GLY A 53 -7.90 7.52 -18.12
N THR A 54 -9.01 6.85 -18.45
CA THR A 54 -9.11 5.38 -18.45
C THR A 54 -8.12 4.67 -19.39
N ARG A 55 -7.83 5.26 -20.55
CA ARG A 55 -6.93 4.66 -21.56
C ARG A 55 -5.46 4.58 -21.13
N ARG A 56 -5.05 5.40 -20.15
CA ARG A 56 -3.67 5.47 -19.66
C ARG A 56 -3.45 4.74 -18.33
N VAL A 57 -4.46 4.00 -17.85
CA VAL A 57 -4.42 3.33 -16.55
C VAL A 57 -4.84 1.88 -16.72
N ILE A 58 -4.07 0.94 -16.17
CA ILE A 58 -4.40 -0.48 -16.15
C ILE A 58 -4.28 -1.01 -14.73
N GLY A 59 -5.31 -1.71 -14.27
CA GLY A 59 -5.29 -2.46 -13.02
C GLY A 59 -4.89 -3.92 -13.25
N LEU A 60 -4.02 -4.45 -12.41
CA LEU A 60 -3.76 -5.88 -12.35
C LEU A 60 -4.38 -6.46 -11.09
N MET A 61 -5.27 -7.42 -11.23
CA MET A 61 -5.79 -8.23 -10.14
C MET A 61 -5.06 -9.56 -10.13
N MET A 62 -4.31 -9.83 -9.07
CA MET A 62 -3.37 -10.95 -8.98
C MET A 62 -3.65 -11.82 -7.74
N PRO A 63 -4.81 -12.48 -7.67
CA PRO A 63 -5.14 -13.35 -6.54
C PRO A 63 -4.24 -14.60 -6.51
N ASP A 64 -3.98 -15.13 -5.32
CA ASP A 64 -3.68 -16.54 -5.13
C ASP A 64 -5.01 -17.23 -4.83
N LEU A 65 -5.65 -17.83 -5.83
CA LEU A 65 -7.01 -18.37 -5.71
C LEU A 65 -7.17 -19.45 -4.64
N ARG A 66 -6.08 -19.96 -4.09
CA ARG A 66 -6.12 -20.89 -2.93
C ARG A 66 -6.28 -20.16 -1.58
N LEU A 67 -6.00 -18.85 -1.54
CA LEU A 67 -5.90 -18.07 -0.30
C LEU A 67 -6.67 -16.76 -0.34
N SER A 68 -6.95 -16.22 -1.53
CA SER A 68 -7.63 -14.95 -1.70
C SER A 68 -9.11 -15.08 -1.31
N VAL A 69 -9.63 -14.03 -0.72
CA VAL A 69 -11.03 -13.97 -0.28
C VAL A 69 -11.88 -13.51 -1.46
N ASP A 70 -12.95 -14.23 -1.77
CA ASP A 70 -13.86 -13.91 -2.88
C ASP A 70 -14.42 -12.49 -2.78
N GLU A 71 -14.62 -12.00 -1.58
CA GLU A 71 -15.09 -10.64 -1.32
C GLU A 71 -14.07 -9.57 -1.77
N ASP A 72 -12.76 -9.81 -1.61
CA ASP A 72 -11.72 -8.91 -2.07
C ASP A 72 -11.67 -8.84 -3.60
N ILE A 73 -11.83 -10.01 -4.24
CA ILE A 73 -11.92 -10.12 -5.70
C ILE A 73 -13.16 -9.38 -6.24
N ALA A 74 -14.32 -9.56 -5.58
CA ALA A 74 -15.55 -8.89 -5.96
C ALA A 74 -15.45 -7.37 -5.80
N ASP A 75 -14.83 -6.89 -4.71
CA ASP A 75 -14.62 -5.46 -4.48
C ASP A 75 -13.68 -4.85 -5.53
N ALA A 76 -12.60 -5.55 -5.91
CA ALA A 76 -11.72 -5.10 -6.98
C ALA A 76 -12.46 -4.99 -8.33
N LYS A 77 -13.29 -5.98 -8.68
CA LYS A 77 -14.11 -5.95 -9.89
C LYS A 77 -15.12 -4.79 -9.87
N THR A 78 -15.77 -4.57 -8.74
CA THR A 78 -16.70 -3.45 -8.58
C THR A 78 -16.02 -2.10 -8.82
N VAL A 79 -14.84 -1.88 -8.24
CA VAL A 79 -14.06 -0.64 -8.45
C VAL A 79 -13.67 -0.49 -9.92
N ALA A 80 -13.25 -1.57 -10.58
CA ALA A 80 -12.88 -1.54 -12.00
C ALA A 80 -14.08 -1.17 -12.88
N ASP A 81 -15.24 -1.76 -12.62
CA ASP A 81 -16.48 -1.50 -13.36
C ASP A 81 -16.96 -0.05 -13.18
N GLU A 82 -16.99 0.46 -11.93
CA GLU A 82 -17.36 1.84 -11.61
C GLU A 82 -16.49 2.87 -12.35
N LEU A 83 -15.21 2.56 -12.55
CA LEU A 83 -14.25 3.44 -13.20
C LEU A 83 -14.09 3.19 -14.71
N CYS A 84 -14.78 2.20 -15.28
CA CYS A 84 -14.53 1.70 -16.65
C CYS A 84 -13.02 1.44 -16.86
N LEU A 85 -12.35 0.89 -15.85
CA LEU A 85 -10.92 0.62 -15.83
C LEU A 85 -10.59 -0.69 -16.54
N GLU A 86 -9.65 -0.68 -17.47
CA GLU A 86 -9.08 -1.92 -18.00
C GLU A 86 -8.40 -2.70 -16.86
N MET A 87 -8.94 -3.87 -16.53
CA MET A 87 -8.40 -4.75 -15.52
C MET A 87 -7.98 -6.09 -16.12
N ARG A 88 -6.78 -6.55 -15.78
CA ARG A 88 -6.26 -7.87 -16.16
C ARG A 88 -6.15 -8.75 -14.93
N GLU A 89 -6.59 -10.00 -15.05
CA GLU A 89 -6.61 -10.96 -13.94
C GLU A 89 -5.56 -12.05 -14.16
N PHE A 90 -4.78 -12.35 -13.12
CA PHE A 90 -3.74 -13.37 -13.12
C PHE A 90 -3.77 -14.16 -11.82
N ASP A 91 -4.12 -15.45 -11.87
CA ASP A 91 -3.91 -16.33 -10.71
C ASP A 91 -2.41 -16.59 -10.52
N ILE A 92 -1.87 -16.14 -9.38
CA ILE A 92 -0.46 -16.36 -9.03
C ILE A 92 -0.19 -17.73 -8.39
N ALA A 93 -1.22 -18.52 -8.09
CA ALA A 93 -1.09 -19.82 -7.41
C ALA A 93 -0.19 -20.80 -8.18
N PRO A 94 -0.31 -20.95 -9.52
CA PRO A 94 0.58 -21.83 -10.29
C PRO A 94 2.04 -21.38 -10.26
N ILE A 95 2.27 -20.05 -10.34
CA ILE A 95 3.62 -19.46 -10.31
C ILE A 95 4.26 -19.72 -8.94
N HIS A 96 3.53 -19.40 -7.87
CA HIS A 96 3.98 -19.67 -6.51
C HIS A 96 4.29 -21.16 -6.30
N LYS A 97 3.41 -22.06 -6.75
CA LYS A 97 3.62 -23.51 -6.67
C LYS A 97 4.90 -23.95 -7.38
N ALA A 98 5.21 -23.35 -8.54
CA ALA A 98 6.43 -23.66 -9.28
C ALA A 98 7.69 -23.29 -8.50
N PHE A 99 7.72 -22.12 -7.85
CA PHE A 99 8.82 -21.71 -6.98
C PHE A 99 8.98 -22.65 -5.78
N MET A 100 7.88 -23.07 -5.16
CA MET A 100 7.90 -23.89 -3.95
C MET A 100 8.38 -25.33 -4.14
N LYS A 101 8.54 -25.81 -5.38
CA LYS A 101 9.03 -27.17 -5.64
C LYS A 101 10.38 -27.50 -4.99
N ASN A 102 11.22 -26.47 -4.81
CA ASN A 102 12.59 -26.63 -4.32
C ASN A 102 12.86 -25.78 -3.07
N LEU A 103 11.82 -25.33 -2.39
CA LEU A 103 11.92 -24.46 -1.21
C LEU A 103 11.23 -25.11 -0.02
N GLU A 104 11.78 -24.87 1.17
CA GLU A 104 11.12 -25.26 2.41
C GLU A 104 9.91 -24.36 2.68
N GLY A 105 8.79 -24.96 3.05
CA GLY A 105 7.56 -24.25 3.38
C GLY A 105 7.69 -23.50 4.70
N ASN A 106 7.51 -22.17 4.64
CA ASN A 106 7.37 -21.32 5.82
C ASN A 106 6.49 -20.12 5.44
N ARG A 107 5.49 -19.83 6.25
CA ARG A 107 4.48 -18.81 5.96
C ARG A 107 5.08 -17.45 5.60
N LEU A 108 6.05 -16.99 6.37
CA LEU A 108 6.66 -15.68 6.21
C LEU A 108 7.41 -15.50 4.87
N PRO A 109 8.39 -16.36 4.52
CA PRO A 109 9.04 -16.31 3.21
C PRO A 109 8.05 -16.50 2.04
N GLU A 110 7.03 -17.35 2.20
CA GLU A 110 6.02 -17.60 1.16
C GLU A 110 5.15 -16.37 0.88
N ASP A 111 4.69 -15.66 1.91
CA ASP A 111 3.92 -14.42 1.72
C ASP A 111 4.76 -13.34 1.05
N ASN A 112 6.04 -13.23 1.42
CA ASN A 112 6.99 -12.34 0.75
C ASN A 112 7.24 -12.76 -0.71
N LEU A 113 7.30 -14.06 -1.00
CA LEU A 113 7.44 -14.56 -2.37
C LEU A 113 6.22 -14.20 -3.22
N ARG A 114 4.99 -14.38 -2.69
CA ARG A 114 3.76 -13.95 -3.39
C ARG A 114 3.78 -12.46 -3.75
N ALA A 115 4.21 -11.61 -2.81
CA ALA A 115 4.32 -10.18 -3.06
C ALA A 115 5.36 -9.86 -4.15
N ARG A 116 6.47 -10.58 -4.21
CA ARG A 116 7.49 -10.42 -5.27
C ARG A 116 7.04 -10.96 -6.63
N ILE A 117 6.28 -12.04 -6.66
CA ILE A 117 5.64 -12.53 -7.89
C ILE A 117 4.72 -11.44 -8.47
N ARG A 118 3.87 -10.82 -7.65
CA ARG A 118 3.00 -9.72 -8.09
C ARG A 118 3.81 -8.53 -8.61
N MET A 119 4.84 -8.13 -7.90
CA MET A 119 5.75 -7.07 -8.35
C MET A 119 6.38 -7.39 -9.71
N SER A 120 6.84 -8.63 -9.92
CA SER A 120 7.42 -9.05 -11.21
C SER A 120 6.40 -8.98 -12.34
N LEU A 121 5.13 -9.34 -12.09
CA LEU A 121 4.05 -9.18 -13.07
C LEU A 121 3.74 -7.71 -13.36
N LEU A 122 3.75 -6.85 -12.34
CA LEU A 122 3.57 -5.41 -12.53
C LEU A 122 4.65 -4.84 -13.44
N TYR A 123 5.92 -5.13 -13.17
CA TYR A 123 7.03 -4.65 -14.00
C TYR A 123 7.08 -5.30 -15.40
N TYR A 124 6.65 -6.55 -15.54
CA TYR A 124 6.48 -7.15 -16.86
C TYR A 124 5.48 -6.35 -17.71
N HIS A 125 4.32 -6.00 -17.14
CA HIS A 125 3.30 -5.21 -17.86
C HIS A 125 3.71 -3.75 -18.03
N SER A 126 4.42 -3.18 -17.05
CA SER A 126 5.04 -1.86 -17.16
C SER A 126 5.92 -1.77 -18.40
N ASN A 127 6.85 -2.70 -18.56
CA ASN A 127 7.76 -2.74 -19.69
C ASN A 127 7.03 -3.03 -21.03
N LEU A 128 6.09 -3.98 -21.02
CA LEU A 128 5.32 -4.35 -22.22
C LEU A 128 4.49 -3.19 -22.76
N LEU A 129 3.99 -2.31 -21.88
CA LEU A 129 3.02 -1.26 -22.21
C LEU A 129 3.60 0.15 -22.08
N ASN A 130 4.90 0.27 -21.89
CA ASN A 130 5.57 1.55 -21.65
C ASN A 130 4.88 2.37 -20.53
N ARG A 131 4.68 1.78 -19.35
CA ARG A 131 3.96 2.42 -18.23
C ARG A 131 4.79 2.40 -16.95
N LEU A 132 4.55 3.35 -16.06
CA LEU A 132 5.11 3.32 -14.71
C LEU A 132 4.31 2.38 -13.81
N VAL A 133 4.98 1.73 -12.86
CA VAL A 133 4.33 1.02 -11.77
C VAL A 133 3.95 2.03 -10.68
N ALA A 134 2.64 2.22 -10.45
CA ALA A 134 2.13 3.00 -9.33
C ALA A 134 1.88 2.09 -8.13
N GLY A 135 2.61 2.30 -7.05
CA GLY A 135 2.41 1.57 -5.81
C GLY A 135 1.22 2.08 -5.02
N THR A 136 0.57 1.17 -4.31
CA THR A 136 -0.66 1.43 -3.53
C THR A 136 -0.42 1.53 -2.03
N GLY A 137 0.84 1.50 -1.57
CA GLY A 137 1.18 1.59 -0.15
C GLY A 137 0.94 2.99 0.42
N ASP A 138 0.35 3.05 1.61
CA ASP A 138 0.16 4.29 2.37
C ASP A 138 1.31 4.55 3.37
N LYS A 139 1.32 5.75 3.98
CA LYS A 139 2.34 6.17 4.94
C LYS A 139 2.41 5.25 6.17
N SER A 140 1.27 4.81 6.68
CA SER A 140 1.20 3.94 7.85
C SER A 140 1.85 2.59 7.57
N GLU A 141 1.58 1.99 6.41
CA GLU A 141 2.22 0.74 5.98
C GLU A 141 3.74 0.90 5.85
N PHE A 142 4.20 1.97 5.23
CA PHE A 142 5.63 2.23 5.08
C PHE A 142 6.31 2.48 6.42
N LEU A 143 5.72 3.28 7.29
CA LEU A 143 6.31 3.57 8.61
C LEU A 143 6.36 2.35 9.51
N LEU A 144 5.33 1.51 9.49
CA LEU A 144 5.26 0.28 10.29
C LEU A 144 6.02 -0.90 9.67
N GLY A 145 6.51 -0.75 8.43
CA GLY A 145 7.16 -1.84 7.71
C GLY A 145 6.20 -2.93 7.23
N TYR A 146 4.90 -2.63 7.14
CA TYR A 146 3.87 -3.55 6.64
C TYR A 146 3.87 -3.69 5.11
N PHE A 147 5.04 -3.84 4.54
CA PHE A 147 5.22 -4.12 3.12
C PHE A 147 6.40 -5.07 2.91
N THR A 148 6.41 -5.74 1.79
CA THR A 148 7.53 -6.58 1.38
C THR A 148 8.54 -5.75 0.60
N LYS A 149 9.78 -5.65 1.12
CA LYS A 149 10.90 -5.02 0.40
C LYS A 149 11.10 -5.72 -0.95
N HIS A 150 11.12 -4.95 -2.05
CA HIS A 150 11.16 -5.47 -3.42
C HIS A 150 9.98 -6.42 -3.76
N GLY A 151 8.84 -6.17 -3.16
CA GLY A 151 7.55 -6.79 -3.44
C GLY A 151 6.49 -5.69 -3.49
N SER A 152 5.56 -5.66 -2.54
CA SER A 152 4.56 -4.57 -2.46
C SER A 152 5.15 -3.17 -2.23
N GLY A 153 6.43 -3.07 -1.82
CA GLY A 153 7.16 -1.80 -1.76
C GLY A 153 7.94 -1.46 -3.03
N GLY A 154 7.87 -2.31 -4.07
CA GLY A 154 8.52 -2.07 -5.36
C GLY A 154 7.59 -1.32 -6.30
N ALA A 155 7.90 -0.04 -6.57
CA ALA A 155 7.13 0.81 -7.47
C ALA A 155 8.00 1.95 -8.01
N ASP A 156 7.60 2.54 -9.14
CA ASP A 156 8.27 3.71 -9.72
C ASP A 156 7.76 4.99 -9.06
N ILE A 157 6.46 5.03 -8.73
CA ILE A 157 5.79 6.17 -8.08
C ILE A 157 4.86 5.68 -6.97
N LEU A 158 4.72 6.48 -5.92
CA LEU A 158 3.93 6.19 -4.73
C LEU A 158 2.92 7.31 -4.45
N PRO A 159 1.76 7.34 -5.12
CA PRO A 159 0.82 8.47 -5.07
C PRO A 159 0.27 8.78 -3.68
N ILE A 160 0.06 7.77 -2.85
CA ILE A 160 -0.59 7.91 -1.53
C ILE A 160 0.35 7.65 -0.35
N ALA A 161 1.67 7.49 -0.58
CA ALA A 161 2.62 7.12 0.47
C ALA A 161 2.87 8.22 1.53
N ASP A 162 2.41 9.45 1.31
CA ASP A 162 2.44 10.51 2.33
C ASP A 162 1.09 10.70 3.05
N LEU A 163 0.12 9.84 2.80
CA LEU A 163 -1.15 9.80 3.52
C LEU A 163 -1.15 8.66 4.54
N TYR A 164 -1.51 8.98 5.79
CA TYR A 164 -1.81 7.95 6.78
C TYR A 164 -3.05 7.14 6.37
N ARG A 165 -3.17 5.89 6.84
CA ARG A 165 -4.32 5.03 6.53
C ARG A 165 -5.66 5.69 6.84
N SER A 166 -5.76 6.40 7.95
CA SER A 166 -6.93 7.18 8.35
C SER A 166 -7.24 8.31 7.36
N GLU A 167 -6.23 8.95 6.77
CA GLU A 167 -6.40 9.98 5.74
C GLU A 167 -6.79 9.37 4.38
N VAL A 168 -6.25 8.19 4.03
CA VAL A 168 -6.64 7.46 2.81
C VAL A 168 -8.12 7.07 2.86
N ARG A 169 -8.62 6.59 4.01
CA ARG A 169 -10.06 6.28 4.18
C ARG A 169 -10.93 7.52 3.96
N LYS A 170 -10.59 8.64 4.58
CA LYS A 170 -11.30 9.91 4.39
C LYS A 170 -11.26 10.39 2.94
N LEU A 171 -10.11 10.27 2.28
CA LEU A 171 -10.00 10.59 0.87
C LEU A 171 -10.87 9.67 0.02
N GLY A 172 -10.97 8.38 0.37
CA GLY A 172 -11.88 7.43 -0.26
C GLY A 172 -13.34 7.84 -0.15
N GLU A 173 -13.78 8.37 1.02
CA GLU A 173 -15.13 8.93 1.20
C GLU A 173 -15.36 10.15 0.29
N VAL A 174 -14.38 11.07 0.23
CA VAL A 174 -14.45 12.27 -0.63
C VAL A 174 -14.48 11.91 -2.12
N LEU A 175 -13.81 10.82 -2.51
CA LEU A 175 -13.82 10.31 -3.89
C LEU A 175 -15.12 9.56 -4.24
N GLY A 176 -16.00 9.31 -3.27
CA GLY A 176 -17.26 8.58 -3.48
C GLY A 176 -17.08 7.06 -3.62
N ILE A 177 -15.96 6.51 -3.15
CA ILE A 177 -15.71 5.07 -3.16
C ILE A 177 -16.74 4.37 -2.28
N ASN A 178 -17.21 3.21 -2.72
CA ASN A 178 -18.18 2.41 -1.98
C ASN A 178 -17.75 2.24 -0.51
N ARG A 179 -18.66 2.60 0.41
CA ARG A 179 -18.41 2.57 1.85
C ARG A 179 -17.90 1.21 2.34
N ARG A 180 -18.36 0.11 1.73
CA ARG A 180 -17.91 -1.24 2.06
C ARG A 180 -16.37 -1.38 1.88
N VAL A 181 -15.83 -0.82 0.80
CA VAL A 181 -14.38 -0.84 0.52
C VAL A 181 -13.64 0.09 1.49
N VAL A 182 -14.17 1.29 1.75
CA VAL A 182 -13.54 2.31 2.61
C VAL A 182 -13.43 1.85 4.06
N VAL A 183 -14.51 1.25 4.63
CA VAL A 183 -14.53 0.83 6.03
C VAL A 183 -13.92 -0.54 6.27
N LYS A 184 -13.58 -1.27 5.22
CA LYS A 184 -13.01 -2.60 5.30
C LYS A 184 -11.75 -2.55 6.16
N LYS A 185 -11.76 -3.30 7.25
CA LYS A 185 -10.56 -3.48 8.07
C LYS A 185 -9.54 -4.18 7.17
N GLY A 186 -8.41 -3.53 6.93
CA GLY A 186 -7.33 -4.08 6.12
C GLY A 186 -7.02 -5.53 6.52
N ILE A 187 -6.48 -6.32 5.61
CA ILE A 187 -6.26 -7.77 5.75
C ILE A 187 -5.68 -8.06 7.14
N ARG A 188 -6.48 -8.69 8.00
CA ARG A 188 -6.13 -9.10 9.39
C ARG A 188 -5.02 -10.16 9.47
N ARG A 189 -4.30 -10.39 8.39
CA ARG A 189 -3.18 -11.34 8.41
C ARG A 189 -1.92 -10.59 8.77
N PRO A 190 -1.22 -10.98 9.87
CA PRO A 190 0.12 -10.48 10.11
C PRO A 190 0.94 -10.74 8.84
N ARG A 191 1.29 -9.67 8.12
CA ARG A 191 2.20 -9.80 7.00
C ARG A 191 3.56 -10.19 7.53
N ALA A 192 4.17 -11.04 6.80
CA ALA A 192 5.46 -11.62 7.04
C ALA A 192 6.55 -10.58 7.35
N GLY A 193 7.21 -10.73 8.47
CA GLY A 193 8.24 -9.84 9.00
C GLY A 193 7.93 -9.29 10.39
N GLN A 194 6.74 -9.58 10.94
CA GLN A 194 6.44 -9.28 12.33
C GLN A 194 7.14 -10.26 13.26
N VAL A 195 7.75 -9.73 14.32
CA VAL A 195 8.32 -10.49 15.42
C VAL A 195 7.28 -11.50 15.91
N ALA A 196 7.62 -12.77 15.86
CA ALA A 196 6.80 -13.84 16.40
C ALA A 196 6.49 -13.50 17.86
N GLY A 197 5.19 -13.32 18.20
CA GLY A 197 4.76 -13.11 19.57
C GLY A 197 3.80 -11.94 19.82
N ALA A 198 3.58 -11.05 18.86
CA ALA A 198 2.58 -10.01 19.01
C ALA A 198 1.40 -10.26 18.06
N GLU A 199 0.34 -10.89 18.55
CA GLU A 199 -1.01 -10.66 18.04
C GLU A 199 -1.37 -9.20 18.34
N PHE A 200 -0.75 -8.29 17.60
CA PHE A 200 -1.07 -6.87 17.67
C PHE A 200 -2.33 -6.68 16.84
N ASP A 201 -3.45 -6.51 17.53
CA ASP A 201 -4.65 -5.92 16.93
C ASP A 201 -4.30 -4.47 16.58
N LEU A 202 -3.69 -4.27 15.40
CA LEU A 202 -3.21 -2.98 14.95
C LEU A 202 -4.42 -2.16 14.51
N ASP A 203 -4.93 -1.39 15.43
CA ASP A 203 -5.82 -0.29 15.14
C ASP A 203 -5.00 0.82 14.46
N TYR A 204 -5.15 0.92 13.13
CA TYR A 204 -4.43 1.92 12.34
C TYR A 204 -4.71 3.35 12.81
N ASP A 205 -5.90 3.66 13.31
CA ASP A 205 -6.23 5.01 13.76
C ASP A 205 -5.39 5.40 14.98
N THR A 206 -5.20 4.48 15.93
CA THR A 206 -4.29 4.68 17.07
C THR A 206 -2.83 4.69 16.63
N ALA A 207 -2.42 3.78 15.74
CA ALA A 207 -1.04 3.72 15.25
C ALA A 207 -0.65 5.00 14.49
N ASP A 208 -1.55 5.54 13.66
CA ASP A 208 -1.34 6.80 12.95
C ASP A 208 -1.14 7.97 13.91
N GLN A 209 -1.93 8.04 15.00
CA GLN A 209 -1.76 9.06 16.02
C GLN A 209 -0.41 8.94 16.74
N ILE A 210 0.00 7.73 17.12
CA ILE A 210 1.28 7.47 17.77
C ILE A 210 2.43 7.90 16.85
N LEU A 211 2.42 7.45 15.60
CA LEU A 211 3.45 7.77 14.62
C LEU A 211 3.54 9.27 14.35
N LYS A 212 2.41 9.94 14.21
CA LYS A 212 2.35 11.39 14.01
C LYS A 212 2.92 12.16 15.20
N LEU A 213 2.54 11.82 16.41
CA LEU A 213 3.07 12.45 17.61
C LEU A 213 4.57 12.18 17.80
N ARG A 214 5.03 10.98 17.44
CA ARG A 214 6.45 10.62 17.50
C ARG A 214 7.28 11.38 16.49
N LEU A 215 6.83 11.40 15.21
CA LEU A 215 7.64 11.89 14.09
C LEU A 215 7.51 13.41 13.88
N ASP A 216 6.31 13.94 14.02
CA ASP A 216 6.07 15.37 13.76
C ASP A 216 6.31 16.24 15.01
N SER A 217 6.06 15.68 16.22
CA SER A 217 6.18 16.42 17.48
C SER A 217 7.34 15.98 18.36
N GLY A 218 8.04 14.90 18.02
CA GLY A 218 9.20 14.39 18.77
C GLY A 218 8.88 13.88 20.17
N LEU A 219 7.62 13.56 20.48
CA LEU A 219 7.21 13.18 21.83
C LEU A 219 7.75 11.79 22.21
N ASP A 220 8.01 11.62 23.49
CA ASP A 220 8.36 10.32 24.07
C ASP A 220 7.13 9.42 24.28
N ALA A 221 7.37 8.16 24.61
CA ALA A 221 6.31 7.15 24.71
C ALA A 221 5.29 7.47 25.82
N GLU A 222 5.70 8.12 26.91
CA GLU A 222 4.83 8.47 28.03
C GLU A 222 3.88 9.61 27.68
N ALA A 223 4.41 10.66 27.05
CA ALA A 223 3.61 11.77 26.55
C ALA A 223 2.64 11.34 25.44
N ILE A 224 3.05 10.41 24.55
CA ILE A 224 2.19 9.85 23.53
C ILE A 224 1.06 9.03 24.16
N ALA A 225 1.37 8.14 25.11
CA ALA A 225 0.37 7.32 25.82
C ALA A 225 -0.68 8.21 26.51
N SER A 226 -0.24 9.27 27.20
CA SER A 226 -1.14 10.23 27.85
C SER A 226 -2.06 10.95 26.87
N ARG A 227 -1.57 11.31 25.67
CA ARG A 227 -2.36 12.05 24.65
C ARG A 227 -3.30 11.19 23.85
N THR A 228 -2.92 9.94 23.59
CA THR A 228 -3.69 9.01 22.74
C THR A 228 -4.65 8.13 23.54
N GLY A 229 -4.42 8.00 24.85
CA GLY A 229 -5.11 7.01 25.69
C GLY A 229 -4.67 5.57 25.42
N ALA A 230 -3.69 5.35 24.56
CA ALA A 230 -3.13 4.03 24.29
C ALA A 230 -2.25 3.57 25.46
N SER A 231 -2.19 2.27 25.71
CA SER A 231 -1.26 1.74 26.71
C SER A 231 0.19 2.02 26.29
N ARG A 232 1.08 2.26 27.28
CA ARG A 232 2.50 2.48 27.02
C ARG A 232 3.12 1.34 26.20
N ALA A 233 2.75 0.10 26.50
CA ALA A 233 3.21 -1.07 25.74
C ALA A 233 2.82 -0.99 24.26
N LYS A 234 1.60 -0.53 23.92
CA LYS A 234 1.16 -0.34 22.53
C LYS A 234 1.95 0.76 21.84
N VAL A 235 2.25 1.85 22.54
CA VAL A 235 3.08 2.95 22.02
C VAL A 235 4.50 2.46 21.71
N GLU A 236 5.15 1.81 22.68
CA GLU A 236 6.51 1.29 22.55
C GLU A 236 6.62 0.25 21.43
N ALA A 237 5.63 -0.65 21.31
CA ALA A 237 5.60 -1.64 20.23
C ALA A 237 5.43 -0.96 18.85
N THR A 238 4.59 0.07 18.73
CA THR A 238 4.43 0.82 17.47
C THR A 238 5.72 1.53 17.08
N ILE A 239 6.42 2.15 18.02
CA ILE A 239 7.72 2.79 17.81
C ILE A 239 8.77 1.76 17.41
N SER A 240 8.82 0.59 18.07
CA SER A 240 9.74 -0.50 17.74
C SER A 240 9.53 -1.03 16.32
N LEU A 241 8.28 -1.16 15.86
CA LEU A 241 7.98 -1.52 14.46
C LEU A 241 8.54 -0.49 13.47
N TYR A 242 8.36 0.80 13.77
CA TYR A 242 8.91 1.88 12.95
C TYR A 242 10.44 1.80 12.87
N GLU A 243 11.12 1.65 14.00
CA GLU A 243 12.60 1.62 14.07
C GLU A 243 13.18 0.36 13.42
N SER A 244 12.65 -0.81 13.75
CA SER A 244 13.15 -2.10 13.22
C SER A 244 12.92 -2.28 11.71
N SER A 245 11.95 -1.58 11.15
CA SER A 245 11.64 -1.62 9.71
C SER A 245 12.37 -0.56 8.87
N SER A 246 13.23 0.28 9.47
CA SER A 246 13.92 1.37 8.76
C SER A 246 14.62 0.92 7.48
N HIS A 247 15.33 -0.21 7.55
CA HIS A 247 16.03 -0.79 6.40
C HIS A 247 15.15 -1.06 5.17
N LYS A 248 13.82 -1.17 5.35
CA LYS A 248 12.89 -1.38 4.24
C LYS A 248 12.62 -0.10 3.46
N ARG A 249 12.74 1.07 4.11
CA ARG A 249 12.48 2.40 3.56
C ARG A 249 13.73 3.05 2.96
N GLU A 250 14.90 2.53 3.30
CA GLU A 250 16.17 3.06 2.86
C GLU A 250 16.58 2.49 1.50
N ARG A 251 17.30 3.29 0.74
CA ARG A 251 17.98 2.80 -0.47
C ARG A 251 19.09 1.81 -0.06
N PRO A 252 19.51 0.91 -0.96
CA PRO A 252 20.69 0.09 -0.70
C PRO A 252 21.88 0.95 -0.29
N HIS A 253 22.55 0.56 0.78
CA HIS A 253 23.77 1.24 1.21
C HIS A 253 24.87 1.02 0.17
N VAL A 254 25.56 2.10 -0.19
CA VAL A 254 26.68 2.07 -1.13
C VAL A 254 27.97 2.28 -0.34
N CYS A 255 28.95 1.41 -0.54
CA CYS A 255 30.30 1.63 -0.04
C CYS A 255 30.95 2.75 -0.86
N LEU A 256 31.06 3.93 -0.27
CA LEU A 256 31.74 5.05 -0.91
C LEU A 256 33.26 4.84 -0.80
N LEU A 257 33.96 4.89 -1.94
CA LEU A 257 35.40 4.69 -2.03
C LEU A 257 36.19 6.02 -2.12
N HIS A 258 35.46 7.12 -2.07
CA HIS A 258 36.04 8.50 -2.13
C HIS A 258 35.45 9.36 -1.04
#